data_5419d89be01e777efa6c778cf1bb538b
#
_entry.id   5419d89be01e777efa6c778cf1bb538b
#
_cell.length_a   1.000
_cell.length_b   1.000
_cell.length_c   1.000
_cell.angle_alpha   90.00
_cell.angle_beta   90.00
_cell.angle_gamma   90.00
#
_symmetry.space_group_name_H-M   'P 1'
#
loop_
_entity.id
_entity.type
_entity.pdbx_description
1 polymer ?
#
loop_
_entity_poly.entity_id
_entity_poly.type
_entity_poly.pdbx_seq_one_letter_code
_entity_poly.pdbx_strand_id
1 'polypeptide(L)'
;AGAARIGFVARNLLGEEVKEAEILLYGSFLATGRGHGTDRALVGGLMGMKPDDYRIPNSIEIAKERGIKLSFGEAILKEGHPNSALLRLKGESGKKLEIIGESLGGGRINIAQIDGIETNFSGENPTLIVHNLDQPGHVSEVTAMLAHKSVNIATMQLYRSGKGGRAVMVVECDQEIP
;
A
#
# COMPACT_ATOMS: atom_id res chain seq x y z
N ALA A 1 2.88 15.15 1.77
CA ALA A 1 3.56 14.33 0.75
C ALA A 1 3.57 12.84 1.13
N GLY A 2 3.87 12.52 2.38
CA GLY A 2 3.90 11.13 2.83
C GLY A 2 2.56 10.41 2.69
N ALA A 3 1.48 11.05 3.08
CA ALA A 3 0.14 10.46 3.00
C ALA A 3 -0.26 10.15 1.54
N ALA A 4 -0.01 11.10 0.63
CA ALA A 4 -0.30 10.87 -0.79
C ALA A 4 0.51 9.69 -1.34
N ARG A 5 1.76 9.58 -0.94
CA ARG A 5 2.64 8.49 -1.36
C ARG A 5 2.16 7.14 -0.82
N ILE A 6 1.71 7.08 0.43
CA ILE A 6 1.12 5.87 1.00
C ILE A 6 -0.08 5.41 0.15
N GLY A 7 -1.00 6.31 -0.16
CA GLY A 7 -2.14 5.99 -1.01
C GLY A 7 -1.73 5.52 -2.40
N PHE A 8 -0.77 6.19 -3.00
CA PHE A 8 -0.25 5.85 -4.33
C PHE A 8 0.39 4.45 -4.36
N VAL A 9 1.22 4.15 -3.37
CA VAL A 9 1.86 2.82 -3.25
C VAL A 9 0.80 1.76 -2.99
N ALA A 10 -0.16 2.01 -2.11
CA ALA A 10 -1.23 1.06 -1.83
C ALA A 10 -2.03 0.69 -3.09
N ARG A 11 -2.37 1.68 -3.90
CA ARG A 11 -3.04 1.44 -5.18
C ARG A 11 -2.20 0.57 -6.12
N ASN A 12 -0.90 0.87 -6.21
CA ASN A 12 0.01 0.09 -7.05
C ASN A 12 0.13 -1.36 -6.57
N LEU A 13 0.15 -1.57 -5.25
CA LEU A 13 0.22 -2.91 -4.66
C LEU A 13 -1.08 -3.69 -4.86
N LEU A 14 -2.22 -3.02 -4.87
CA LEU A 14 -3.50 -3.63 -5.22
C LEU A 14 -3.51 -4.06 -6.70
N GLY A 15 -2.87 -3.29 -7.56
CA GLY A 15 -2.68 -3.63 -8.97
C GLY A 15 -3.87 -3.36 -9.88
N GLU A 16 -4.91 -2.72 -9.37
CA GLU A 16 -6.11 -2.34 -10.14
C GLU A 16 -6.76 -1.09 -9.54
N GLU A 17 -7.76 -0.55 -10.19
CA GLU A 17 -8.47 0.61 -9.67
C GLU A 17 -9.20 0.30 -8.37
N VAL A 18 -9.09 1.22 -7.42
CA VAL A 18 -9.76 1.11 -6.12
C VAL A 18 -11.24 1.45 -6.30
N LYS A 19 -12.12 0.59 -5.81
CA LYS A 19 -13.58 0.80 -5.81
C LYS A 19 -14.13 1.06 -4.42
N GLU A 20 -13.50 0.51 -3.39
CA GLU A 20 -13.85 0.76 -2.00
C GLU A 20 -12.57 0.95 -1.18
N ALA A 21 -12.60 1.90 -0.26
CA ALA A 21 -11.49 2.13 0.66
C ALA A 21 -12.01 2.50 2.03
N GLU A 22 -11.58 1.75 3.04
CA GLU A 22 -11.73 2.13 4.44
C GLU A 22 -10.39 2.70 4.89
N ILE A 23 -10.39 3.94 5.34
CA ILE A 23 -9.18 4.68 5.70
C ILE A 23 -9.21 4.94 7.20
N LEU A 24 -8.35 4.27 7.93
CA LEU A 24 -8.28 4.38 9.38
C LEU A 24 -6.96 5.04 9.77
N LEU A 25 -7.05 6.16 10.45
CA LEU A 25 -5.89 6.98 10.81
C LEU A 25 -5.46 6.73 12.25
N TYR A 26 -4.16 6.85 12.51
CA TYR A 26 -3.57 6.64 13.81
C TYR A 26 -2.60 7.78 14.16
N GLY A 27 -2.55 8.15 15.45
CA GLY A 27 -1.58 9.12 15.97
C GLY A 27 -1.77 10.52 15.41
N SER A 28 -0.69 11.14 14.95
CA SER A 28 -0.72 12.49 14.41
C SER A 28 -1.55 12.59 13.13
N PHE A 29 -1.61 11.53 12.33
CA PHE A 29 -2.49 11.48 11.16
C PHE A 29 -3.96 11.61 11.56
N LEU A 30 -4.36 10.98 12.66
CA LEU A 30 -5.72 11.10 13.18
C LEU A 30 -5.98 12.50 13.73
N ALA A 31 -5.06 13.01 14.56
CA ALA A 31 -5.23 14.29 15.25
C ALA A 31 -5.32 15.47 14.28
N THR A 32 -4.58 15.42 13.17
CA THR A 32 -4.48 16.51 12.19
C THR A 32 -5.09 16.16 10.83
N GLY A 33 -5.67 14.97 10.70
CA GLY A 33 -6.04 14.38 9.41
C GLY A 33 -6.87 15.29 8.51
N ARG A 34 -7.93 15.88 9.02
CA ARG A 34 -8.80 16.77 8.23
C ARG A 34 -8.23 18.17 8.09
N GLY A 35 -7.62 18.70 9.15
CA GLY A 35 -7.08 20.06 9.17
C GLY A 35 -5.89 20.24 8.24
N HIS A 36 -5.06 19.21 8.07
CA HIS A 36 -3.86 19.23 7.24
C HIS A 36 -4.01 18.47 5.92
N GLY A 37 -5.21 18.00 5.60
CA GLY A 37 -5.49 17.34 4.33
C GLY A 37 -4.93 15.93 4.20
N THR A 38 -4.61 15.26 5.29
CA THR A 38 -4.13 13.87 5.27
C THR A 38 -5.12 12.93 4.60
N ASP A 39 -6.41 13.06 4.92
CA ASP A 39 -7.47 12.28 4.30
C ASP A 39 -7.53 12.48 2.79
N ARG A 40 -7.47 13.74 2.34
CA ARG A 40 -7.50 14.08 0.91
C ARG A 40 -6.25 13.60 0.18
N ALA A 41 -5.10 13.68 0.83
CA ALA A 41 -3.86 13.19 0.26
C ALA A 41 -3.88 11.67 0.08
N LEU A 42 -4.35 10.92 1.07
CA LEU A 42 -4.51 9.47 0.97
C LEU A 42 -5.46 9.09 -0.16
N VAL A 43 -6.62 9.73 -0.22
CA VAL A 43 -7.61 9.47 -1.28
C VAL A 43 -7.06 9.81 -2.65
N GLY A 44 -6.37 10.94 -2.79
CA GLY A 44 -5.72 11.32 -4.05
C GLY A 44 -4.72 10.26 -4.51
N GLY A 45 -3.86 9.82 -3.60
CA GLY A 45 -2.90 8.74 -3.90
C GLY A 45 -3.59 7.46 -4.33
N LEU A 46 -4.68 7.08 -3.66
CA LEU A 46 -5.46 5.88 -4.03
C LEU A 46 -6.08 5.97 -5.43
N MET A 47 -6.22 7.16 -5.98
CA MET A 47 -6.66 7.36 -7.38
C MET A 47 -5.50 7.52 -8.36
N GLY A 48 -4.26 7.36 -7.89
CA GLY A 48 -3.08 7.47 -8.74
C GLY A 48 -2.49 8.89 -8.84
N MET A 49 -2.93 9.80 -8.00
CA MET A 49 -2.37 11.14 -7.95
C MET A 49 -1.03 11.15 -7.21
N LYS A 50 -0.06 11.86 -7.76
CA LYS A 50 1.24 12.07 -7.11
C LYS A 50 1.13 13.19 -6.06
N PRO A 51 2.09 13.30 -5.13
CA PRO A 51 2.01 14.28 -4.03
C PRO A 51 1.83 15.74 -4.44
N ASP A 52 2.29 16.12 -5.63
CA ASP A 52 2.19 17.48 -6.16
C ASP A 52 0.96 17.72 -7.05
N ASP A 53 0.08 16.75 -7.16
CA ASP A 53 -1.11 16.88 -7.99
C ASP A 53 -2.07 17.94 -7.43
N TYR A 54 -2.43 18.91 -8.28
CA TYR A 54 -3.29 20.03 -7.87
C TYR A 54 -4.73 19.60 -7.54
N ARG A 55 -5.14 18.39 -7.92
CA ARG A 55 -6.48 17.87 -7.66
C ARG A 55 -6.65 17.31 -6.25
N ILE A 56 -5.56 17.09 -5.51
CA ILE A 56 -5.61 16.49 -4.16
C ILE A 56 -6.59 17.21 -3.23
N PRO A 57 -6.65 18.55 -3.16
CA PRO A 57 -7.64 19.21 -2.29
C PRO A 57 -9.08 18.85 -2.58
N ASN A 58 -9.39 18.42 -3.79
CA ASN A 58 -10.74 18.00 -4.22
C ASN A 58 -10.86 16.49 -4.42
N SER A 59 -9.90 15.71 -3.94
CA SER A 59 -9.82 14.28 -4.22
C SER A 59 -11.02 13.49 -3.70
N ILE A 60 -11.56 13.84 -2.54
CA ILE A 60 -12.71 13.13 -1.97
C ILE A 60 -13.95 13.31 -2.85
N GLU A 61 -14.20 14.54 -3.34
CA GLU A 61 -15.29 14.80 -4.28
C GLU A 61 -15.10 14.06 -5.60
N ILE A 62 -13.87 14.05 -6.11
CA ILE A 62 -13.53 13.33 -7.34
C ILE A 62 -13.76 11.83 -7.16
N ALA A 63 -13.36 11.27 -6.02
CA ALA A 63 -13.59 9.86 -5.72
C ALA A 63 -15.07 9.51 -5.70
N LYS A 64 -15.89 10.34 -5.08
CA LYS A 64 -17.35 10.16 -5.06
C LYS A 64 -17.95 10.19 -6.46
N GLU A 65 -17.51 11.14 -7.30
CA GLU A 65 -17.96 11.24 -8.69
C GLU A 65 -17.57 9.98 -9.50
N ARG A 66 -16.45 9.36 -9.18
CA ARG A 66 -16.01 8.11 -9.81
C ARG A 66 -16.69 6.87 -9.24
N GLY A 67 -17.56 7.02 -8.25
CA GLY A 67 -18.27 5.91 -7.63
C GLY A 67 -17.44 5.11 -6.64
N ILE A 68 -16.35 5.67 -6.13
CA ILE A 68 -15.52 5.02 -5.11
C ILE A 68 -16.20 5.19 -3.75
N LYS A 69 -16.42 4.08 -3.05
CA LYS A 69 -16.98 4.09 -1.70
C LYS A 69 -15.86 4.33 -0.70
N LEU A 70 -15.97 5.41 0.05
CA LEU A 70 -14.99 5.80 1.07
C LEU A 70 -15.61 5.74 2.46
N SER A 71 -14.84 5.26 3.43
CA SER A 71 -15.15 5.41 4.84
C SER A 71 -13.89 5.80 5.60
N PHE A 72 -14.06 6.58 6.67
CA PHE A 72 -12.96 7.10 7.47
C PHE A 72 -13.20 6.75 8.93
N GLY A 73 -12.13 6.46 9.65
CA GLY A 73 -12.21 6.13 11.06
C GLY A 73 -10.85 6.19 11.73
N GLU A 74 -10.80 5.61 12.92
CA GLU A 74 -9.61 5.56 13.76
C GLU A 74 -9.05 4.13 13.75
N ALA A 75 -7.73 4.01 13.55
CA ALA A 75 -7.03 2.74 13.68
C ALA A 75 -6.62 2.51 15.13
N ILE A 76 -6.73 1.25 15.58
CA ILE A 76 -6.23 0.81 16.89
C ILE A 76 -4.97 -0.01 16.62
N LEU A 77 -3.80 0.58 16.90
CA LEU A 77 -2.50 -0.07 16.69
C LEU A 77 -1.75 -0.15 18.02
N LYS A 78 -1.21 -1.32 18.33
CA LYS A 78 -0.53 -1.57 19.60
C LYS A 78 0.75 -0.75 19.76
N GLU A 79 1.57 -0.65 18.72
CA GLU A 79 2.84 0.06 18.72
C GLU A 79 3.02 0.75 17.37
N GLY A 80 1.98 1.49 16.96
CA GLY A 80 1.99 2.17 15.67
C GLY A 80 2.91 3.38 15.64
N HIS A 81 3.51 3.63 14.47
CA HIS A 81 4.20 4.90 14.23
C HIS A 81 3.16 6.04 14.31
N PRO A 82 3.54 7.21 14.88
CA PRO A 82 2.60 8.34 15.03
C PRO A 82 1.90 8.81 13.75
N ASN A 83 2.51 8.59 12.59
CA ASN A 83 1.95 8.98 11.30
C ASN A 83 1.62 7.73 10.48
N SER A 84 0.64 6.97 10.95
CA SER A 84 0.23 5.71 10.32
C SER A 84 -1.19 5.77 9.78
N ALA A 85 -1.41 5.05 8.68
CA ALA A 85 -2.73 4.82 8.12
C ALA A 85 -2.92 3.33 7.84
N LEU A 86 -4.06 2.80 8.28
CA LEU A 86 -4.51 1.45 7.92
C LEU A 86 -5.50 1.61 6.77
N LEU A 87 -5.20 1.00 5.64
CA LEU A 87 -6.04 1.07 4.44
C LEU A 87 -6.57 -0.33 4.12
N ARG A 88 -7.90 -0.44 4.07
CA ARG A 88 -8.57 -1.64 3.59
C ARG A 88 -9.18 -1.34 2.24
N LEU A 89 -8.62 -1.92 1.20
CA LEU A 89 -8.97 -1.63 -0.18
C LEU A 89 -9.70 -2.79 -0.82
N LYS A 90 -10.62 -2.45 -1.72
CA LYS A 90 -11.24 -3.39 -2.62
C LYS A 90 -11.16 -2.84 -4.03
N GLY A 91 -10.65 -3.63 -4.94
CA GLY A 91 -10.46 -3.24 -6.32
C GLY A 91 -11.66 -3.54 -7.20
N GLU A 92 -11.53 -3.18 -8.47
CA GLU A 92 -12.53 -3.35 -9.51
C GLU A 92 -12.96 -4.80 -9.69
N SER A 93 -12.01 -5.74 -9.62
CA SER A 93 -12.29 -7.18 -9.75
C SER A 93 -12.79 -7.83 -8.46
N GLY A 94 -12.87 -7.10 -7.38
CA GLY A 94 -13.18 -7.62 -6.05
C GLY A 94 -11.96 -8.02 -5.24
N LYS A 95 -10.76 -7.86 -5.78
CA LYS A 95 -9.50 -8.12 -5.07
C LYS A 95 -9.39 -7.21 -3.85
N LYS A 96 -8.94 -7.77 -2.73
CA LYS A 96 -8.81 -7.04 -1.46
C LYS A 96 -7.34 -6.93 -1.05
N LEU A 97 -7.02 -5.82 -0.39
CA LEU A 97 -5.69 -5.60 0.18
C LEU A 97 -5.85 -4.77 1.46
N GLU A 98 -5.20 -5.20 2.53
CA GLU A 98 -5.08 -4.41 3.76
C GLU A 98 -3.62 -4.07 3.99
N ILE A 99 -3.30 -2.79 4.11
CA ILE A 99 -1.94 -2.36 4.42
C ILE A 99 -1.90 -1.33 5.53
N ILE A 100 -0.76 -1.30 6.24
CA ILE A 100 -0.42 -0.21 7.14
C ILE A 100 0.76 0.51 6.53
N GLY A 101 0.59 1.80 6.25
CA GLY A 101 1.64 2.69 5.77
C GLY A 101 2.02 3.69 6.84
N GLU A 102 3.30 3.99 6.91
CA GLU A 102 3.88 4.96 7.85
C GLU A 102 4.57 6.07 7.08
N SER A 103 4.30 7.33 7.46
CA SER A 103 5.04 8.47 6.93
C SER A 103 6.22 8.78 7.86
N LEU A 104 7.42 8.74 7.31
CA LEU A 104 8.67 8.90 8.07
C LEU A 104 9.24 10.33 8.02
N GLY A 105 8.53 11.22 7.32
CA GLY A 105 9.02 12.60 7.09
C GLY A 105 9.85 12.72 5.81
N GLY A 106 9.89 13.91 5.24
CA GLY A 106 10.61 14.18 3.99
C GLY A 106 10.05 13.44 2.77
N GLY A 107 8.78 13.07 2.81
CA GLY A 107 8.14 12.30 1.74
C GLY A 107 8.47 10.81 1.75
N ARG A 108 9.30 10.33 2.68
CA ARG A 108 9.64 8.90 2.80
C ARG A 108 8.54 8.17 3.53
N ILE A 109 8.28 6.93 3.10
CA ILE A 109 7.28 6.07 3.72
C ILE A 109 7.83 4.67 3.96
N ASN A 110 7.14 3.94 4.81
CA ASN A 110 7.38 2.52 5.04
C ASN A 110 6.05 1.77 5.01
N ILE A 111 5.98 0.67 4.30
CA ILE A 111 4.85 -0.26 4.37
C ILE A 111 5.16 -1.25 5.48
N ALA A 112 4.46 -1.10 6.59
CA ALA A 112 4.73 -1.81 7.83
C ALA A 112 3.96 -3.12 7.98
N GLN A 113 2.89 -3.30 7.22
CA GLN A 113 2.07 -4.52 7.28
C GLN A 113 1.30 -4.71 5.99
N ILE A 114 1.20 -5.96 5.54
CA ILE A 114 0.34 -6.38 4.42
C ILE A 114 -0.49 -7.56 4.88
N ASP A 115 -1.82 -7.42 4.85
CA ASP A 115 -2.77 -8.49 5.19
C ASP A 115 -2.43 -9.19 6.51
N GLY A 116 -2.07 -8.40 7.52
CA GLY A 116 -1.74 -8.87 8.86
C GLY A 116 -0.30 -9.34 9.05
N ILE A 117 0.51 -9.37 7.99
CA ILE A 117 1.92 -9.80 8.05
C ILE A 117 2.82 -8.58 8.13
N GLU A 118 3.71 -8.53 9.13
CA GLU A 118 4.67 -7.44 9.29
C GLU A 118 5.65 -7.40 8.11
N THR A 119 5.82 -6.22 7.55
CA THR A 119 6.71 -5.95 6.42
C THR A 119 7.56 -4.71 6.70
N ASN A 120 8.50 -4.42 5.83
CA ASN A 120 9.33 -3.23 5.95
C ASN A 120 9.94 -2.90 4.57
N PHE A 121 9.24 -2.07 3.79
CA PHE A 121 9.73 -1.62 2.48
C PHE A 121 9.07 -0.31 2.07
N SER A 122 9.69 0.41 1.14
CA SER A 122 9.22 1.75 0.75
C SER A 122 8.20 1.77 -0.39
N GLY A 123 8.24 0.79 -1.27
CA GLY A 123 7.39 0.78 -2.48
C GLY A 123 7.81 1.80 -3.54
N GLU A 124 8.99 2.37 -3.46
CA GLU A 124 9.47 3.37 -4.42
C GLU A 124 9.72 2.79 -5.82
N ASN A 125 10.14 1.54 -5.88
CA ASN A 125 10.38 0.83 -7.14
C ASN A 125 9.16 0.02 -7.55
N PRO A 126 9.05 -0.40 -8.82
CA PRO A 126 8.03 -1.37 -9.22
C PRO A 126 8.08 -2.60 -8.32
N THR A 127 6.98 -2.94 -7.68
CA THR A 127 6.96 -3.96 -6.63
C THR A 127 5.91 -5.02 -6.93
N LEU A 128 6.34 -6.28 -6.89
CA LEU A 128 5.46 -7.45 -6.98
C LEU A 128 5.24 -8.00 -5.57
N ILE A 129 3.97 -8.23 -5.25
CA ILE A 129 3.59 -8.91 -4.01
C ILE A 129 3.00 -10.27 -4.37
N VAL A 130 3.53 -11.32 -3.76
CA VAL A 130 3.00 -12.67 -3.93
C VAL A 130 2.62 -13.24 -2.57
N HIS A 131 1.36 -13.58 -2.43
CA HIS A 131 0.87 -14.30 -1.25
C HIS A 131 1.07 -15.79 -1.46
N ASN A 132 1.69 -16.45 -0.49
CA ASN A 132 1.93 -17.89 -0.56
C ASN A 132 1.92 -18.51 0.84
N LEU A 133 1.95 -19.84 0.89
CA LEU A 133 2.25 -20.56 2.11
C LEU A 133 3.76 -20.65 2.27
N ASP A 134 4.23 -20.68 3.51
CA ASP A 134 5.66 -20.82 3.83
C ASP A 134 6.13 -22.27 3.58
N GLN A 135 6.39 -22.59 2.32
CA GLN A 135 6.77 -23.92 1.84
C GLN A 135 7.87 -23.80 0.80
N PRO A 136 8.68 -24.86 0.61
CA PRO A 136 9.72 -24.85 -0.42
C PRO A 136 9.14 -24.68 -1.84
N GLY A 137 9.92 -24.03 -2.71
CA GLY A 137 9.63 -23.95 -4.13
C GLY A 137 8.99 -22.64 -4.61
N HIS A 138 8.29 -21.90 -3.75
CA HIS A 138 7.61 -20.66 -4.17
C HIS A 138 8.57 -19.57 -4.63
N VAL A 139 9.70 -19.40 -3.93
CA VAL A 139 10.73 -18.42 -4.31
C VAL A 139 11.28 -18.75 -5.69
N SER A 140 11.58 -20.01 -5.92
CA SER A 140 12.11 -20.49 -7.22
C SER A 140 11.13 -20.19 -8.36
N GLU A 141 9.84 -20.45 -8.16
CA GLU A 141 8.81 -20.20 -9.18
C GLU A 141 8.74 -18.72 -9.54
N VAL A 142 8.74 -17.84 -8.53
CA VAL A 142 8.63 -16.40 -8.75
C VAL A 142 9.87 -15.84 -9.44
N THR A 143 11.06 -16.24 -9.00
CA THR A 143 12.31 -15.75 -9.61
C THR A 143 12.47 -16.26 -11.04
N ALA A 144 12.07 -17.49 -11.33
CA ALA A 144 12.06 -18.03 -12.68
C ALA A 144 11.10 -17.25 -13.60
N MET A 145 9.91 -16.93 -13.11
CA MET A 145 8.93 -16.15 -13.86
C MET A 145 9.48 -14.76 -14.20
N LEU A 146 10.09 -14.08 -13.23
CA LEU A 146 10.66 -12.75 -13.45
C LEU A 146 11.82 -12.79 -14.44
N ALA A 147 12.68 -13.81 -14.33
CA ALA A 147 13.77 -14.02 -15.28
C ALA A 147 13.25 -14.24 -16.71
N HIS A 148 12.21 -15.04 -16.86
CA HIS A 148 11.57 -15.29 -18.16
C HIS A 148 11.00 -14.02 -18.77
N LYS A 149 10.51 -13.10 -17.95
CA LYS A 149 9.98 -11.79 -18.38
C LYS A 149 11.06 -10.72 -18.52
N SER A 150 12.34 -11.08 -18.33
CA SER A 150 13.48 -10.15 -18.38
C SER A 150 13.37 -9.01 -17.36
N VAL A 151 12.82 -9.29 -16.20
CA VAL A 151 12.71 -8.32 -15.10
C VAL A 151 13.84 -8.56 -14.12
N ASN A 152 14.64 -7.53 -13.86
CA ASN A 152 15.73 -7.61 -12.89
C ASN A 152 15.23 -7.29 -11.48
N ILE A 153 15.63 -8.09 -10.52
CA ILE A 153 15.27 -7.95 -9.11
C ILE A 153 16.27 -7.01 -8.43
N ALA A 154 15.77 -5.92 -7.85
CA ALA A 154 16.58 -5.01 -7.04
C ALA A 154 16.68 -5.51 -5.60
N THR A 155 15.54 -5.82 -4.98
CA THR A 155 15.48 -6.43 -3.64
C THR A 155 14.43 -7.51 -3.61
N MET A 156 14.58 -8.46 -2.71
CA MET A 156 13.61 -9.52 -2.50
C MET A 156 13.56 -9.85 -1.03
N GLN A 157 12.38 -9.84 -0.45
CA GLN A 157 12.18 -10.17 0.95
C GLN A 157 10.98 -11.10 1.08
N LEU A 158 11.12 -12.07 1.97
CA LEU A 158 10.07 -13.02 2.30
C LEU A 158 9.66 -12.81 3.74
N TYR A 159 8.44 -12.40 3.94
CA TYR A 159 7.85 -12.18 5.25
C TYR A 159 6.85 -13.29 5.55
N ARG A 160 6.80 -13.77 6.78
CA ARG A 160 5.88 -14.83 7.17
C ARG A 160 5.29 -14.58 8.55
N SER A 161 4.08 -15.09 8.77
CA SER A 161 3.42 -15.02 10.08
C SER A 161 3.98 -16.05 11.06
N GLY A 162 4.57 -17.13 10.54
CA GLY A 162 5.18 -18.21 11.32
C GLY A 162 5.57 -19.34 10.39
N LYS A 163 6.32 -20.33 10.90
CA LYS A 163 6.73 -21.50 10.10
C LYS A 163 5.53 -22.21 9.52
N GLY A 164 5.55 -22.47 8.21
CA GLY A 164 4.49 -23.19 7.50
C GLY A 164 3.19 -22.43 7.36
N GLY A 165 3.12 -21.18 7.86
CA GLY A 165 1.92 -20.36 7.78
C GLY A 165 1.86 -19.50 6.53
N ARG A 166 1.09 -18.41 6.62
CA ARG A 166 0.97 -17.45 5.53
C ARG A 166 2.28 -16.69 5.34
N ALA A 167 2.62 -16.42 4.08
CA ALA A 167 3.79 -15.63 3.72
C ALA A 167 3.46 -14.62 2.64
N VAL A 168 4.23 -13.54 2.62
CA VAL A 168 4.18 -12.51 1.58
C VAL A 168 5.58 -12.32 1.06
N MET A 169 5.74 -12.50 -0.24
CA MET A 169 6.99 -12.23 -0.93
C MET A 169 6.89 -10.85 -1.54
N VAL A 170 7.84 -9.98 -1.19
CA VAL A 170 7.91 -8.60 -1.71
C VAL A 170 9.14 -8.51 -2.59
N VAL A 171 8.94 -8.31 -3.88
CA VAL A 171 10.02 -8.25 -4.86
C VAL A 171 10.01 -6.86 -5.48
N GLU A 172 11.04 -6.07 -5.18
CA GLU A 172 11.25 -4.77 -5.81
C GLU A 172 12.07 -4.97 -7.07
N CYS A 173 11.62 -4.41 -8.17
CA CYS A 173 12.19 -4.64 -9.50
C CYS A 173 12.69 -3.34 -10.11
N ASP A 174 13.60 -3.46 -11.09
CA ASP A 174 14.12 -2.31 -11.84
C ASP A 174 13.18 -1.85 -12.95
N GLN A 175 12.27 -2.73 -13.39
CA GLN A 175 11.32 -2.46 -14.46
C GLN A 175 9.90 -2.81 -14.01
N GLU A 176 8.91 -2.23 -14.70
CA GLU A 176 7.52 -2.64 -14.55
C GLU A 176 7.36 -4.12 -14.97
N ILE A 177 6.49 -4.81 -14.25
CA ILE A 177 6.26 -6.23 -14.48
C ILE A 177 5.14 -6.38 -15.53
N PRO A 178 5.45 -7.01 -16.66
CA PRO A 178 4.46 -7.20 -17.73
C PRO A 178 3.27 -8.07 -17.32
#